data_6971a8855b10f6af3589f4a4be0917e0
#
_entry.id   6971a8855b10f6af3589f4a4be0917e0
#
_cell.length_a   1.000
_cell.length_b   1.000
_cell.length_c   1.000
_cell.angle_alpha   90.00
_cell.angle_beta   90.00
_cell.angle_gamma   90.00
#
_symmetry.space_group_name_H-M   'P 1'
#
loop_
_entity.id
_entity.type
_entity.pdbx_description
1 polymer ?
#
loop_
_entity_poly.entity_id
_entity_poly.type
_entity_poly.pdbx_seq_one_letter_code
_entity_poly.pdbx_strand_id
1 'polypeptide(L)'
;MGDINYEPVIRDMTWSYSRIKSFEDCPYRWYLRYIRRLKGKDLFFASYGTFMHKLIEAYYTEGKTSGELCDTYLSEFKKRVAGHAPNKKIFSNYFTSGFQYLKNIHPFPYRPLAIEKKVEFHLEGIPFLGYIDFLGEQNGDIFVVDNKSRNLKPRTKRSTPTKTDEELDSYLVQLYLYSISVEQEYGRHPSALCFNCFRSPLFIEEPFSKEAYKQSKEWLVRKVDEIAEETDFRPNMEYFKCRHLCEMQDYCEYYALSQKKR
;
A
#
# COMPACT_ATOMS: atom_id res chain seq x y z
N MET A 1 29.25 19.51 -12.00
CA MET A 1 28.86 19.47 -10.58
C MET A 1 29.24 18.08 -10.13
N GLY A 2 30.06 17.94 -9.07
CA GLY A 2 30.38 16.59 -8.57
C GLY A 2 29.08 15.88 -8.15
N ASP A 3 28.96 14.61 -8.53
CA ASP A 3 27.80 13.80 -8.19
C ASP A 3 27.71 13.71 -6.66
N ILE A 4 26.63 14.23 -6.11
CA ILE A 4 26.39 14.17 -4.66
C ILE A 4 26.09 12.71 -4.34
N ASN A 5 26.93 12.08 -3.52
CA ASN A 5 26.67 10.72 -3.04
C ASN A 5 25.62 10.75 -1.91
N TYR A 6 24.43 10.23 -2.19
CA TYR A 6 23.36 10.11 -1.22
C TYR A 6 23.33 8.76 -0.48
N GLU A 7 24.20 7.82 -0.86
CA GLU A 7 24.24 6.46 -0.31
C GLU A 7 24.22 6.41 1.22
N PRO A 8 25.06 7.17 1.96
CA PRO A 8 25.04 7.10 3.43
C PRO A 8 23.70 7.51 4.03
N VAL A 9 23.05 8.54 3.47
CA VAL A 9 21.74 9.01 3.94
C VAL A 9 20.65 7.99 3.61
N ILE A 10 20.73 7.32 2.47
CA ILE A 10 19.76 6.33 2.02
C ILE A 10 19.87 5.05 2.85
N ARG A 11 21.08 4.59 3.16
CA ARG A 11 21.29 3.40 3.98
C ARG A 11 20.82 3.57 5.44
N ASP A 12 20.87 4.79 5.97
CA ASP A 12 20.40 5.12 7.31
C ASP A 12 18.85 5.28 7.41
N MET A 13 18.13 5.13 6.31
CA MET A 13 16.67 5.29 6.30
C MET A 13 15.96 4.09 6.89
N THR A 14 14.89 4.33 7.67
CA THR A 14 13.90 3.29 7.97
C THR A 14 13.05 3.03 6.73
N TRP A 15 13.00 1.80 6.28
CA TRP A 15 12.34 1.40 5.06
C TRP A 15 10.88 0.97 5.30
N SER A 16 10.10 1.01 4.25
CA SER A 16 8.75 0.44 4.18
C SER A 16 8.48 -0.02 2.75
N TYR A 17 7.54 -0.94 2.59
CA TYR A 17 7.12 -1.37 1.25
C TYR A 17 6.72 -0.17 0.36
N SER A 18 5.89 0.73 0.90
CA SER A 18 5.44 1.90 0.14
C SER A 18 6.57 2.86 -0.24
N ARG A 19 7.64 2.97 0.59
CA ARG A 19 8.82 3.79 0.26
C ARG A 19 9.56 3.21 -0.93
N ILE A 20 9.76 1.88 -0.97
CA ILE A 20 10.41 1.21 -2.11
C ILE A 20 9.55 1.32 -3.36
N LYS A 21 8.24 1.03 -3.26
CA LYS A 21 7.31 1.15 -4.39
C LYS A 21 7.25 2.57 -4.95
N SER A 22 7.39 3.59 -4.09
CA SER A 22 7.47 4.98 -4.51
C SER A 22 8.68 5.27 -5.41
N PHE A 23 9.82 4.60 -5.16
CA PHE A 23 10.99 4.67 -6.03
C PHE A 23 10.74 3.98 -7.38
N GLU A 24 10.22 2.75 -7.35
CA GLU A 24 9.87 2.02 -8.58
C GLU A 24 8.86 2.78 -9.44
N ASP A 25 7.90 3.48 -8.83
CA ASP A 25 6.95 4.32 -9.55
C ASP A 25 7.61 5.52 -10.23
N CYS A 26 8.51 6.22 -9.53
CA CYS A 26 9.24 7.37 -10.07
C CYS A 26 10.42 7.75 -9.15
N PRO A 27 11.68 7.44 -9.53
CA PRO A 27 12.86 7.80 -8.73
C PRO A 27 12.94 9.29 -8.40
N TYR A 28 12.58 10.17 -9.35
CA TYR A 28 12.61 11.62 -9.12
C TYR A 28 11.59 12.08 -8.07
N ARG A 29 10.36 11.53 -8.08
CA ARG A 29 9.35 11.76 -7.03
C ARG A 29 9.87 11.31 -5.66
N TRP A 30 10.51 10.14 -5.61
CA TRP A 30 11.12 9.60 -4.41
C TRP A 30 12.22 10.50 -3.88
N TYR A 31 13.11 10.99 -4.77
CA TYR A 31 14.16 11.95 -4.43
C TYR A 31 13.59 13.23 -3.82
N LEU A 32 12.60 13.84 -4.46
CA LEU A 32 11.96 15.04 -3.94
C LEU A 32 11.39 14.83 -2.53
N ARG A 33 10.76 13.69 -2.32
CA ARG A 33 10.10 13.39 -1.05
C ARG A 33 11.07 13.01 0.07
N TYR A 34 12.03 12.15 -0.20
CA TYR A 34 12.83 11.52 0.85
C TYR A 34 14.23 12.12 0.99
N ILE A 35 14.83 12.57 -0.06
CA ILE A 35 16.14 13.26 -0.02
C ILE A 35 15.95 14.74 0.20
N ARG A 36 15.11 15.40 -0.62
CA ARG A 36 14.81 16.82 -0.50
C ARG A 36 13.81 17.13 0.61
N ARG A 37 13.15 16.12 1.17
CA ARG A 37 12.17 16.22 2.28
C ARG A 37 11.04 17.19 2.02
N LEU A 38 10.63 17.33 0.77
CA LEU A 38 9.53 18.23 0.39
C LEU A 38 8.18 17.63 0.77
N LYS A 39 7.25 18.47 1.18
CA LYS A 39 5.90 18.06 1.53
C LYS A 39 5.02 18.08 0.29
N GLY A 40 4.56 16.91 -0.13
CA GLY A 40 3.63 16.77 -1.24
C GLY A 40 2.21 17.23 -0.88
N LYS A 41 1.40 17.44 -1.92
CA LYS A 41 -0.03 17.77 -1.76
C LYS A 41 -0.88 16.53 -1.56
N ASP A 42 -2.01 16.70 -0.90
CA ASP A 42 -2.99 15.64 -0.76
C ASP A 42 -3.68 15.36 -2.10
N LEU A 43 -3.86 14.08 -2.42
CA LEU A 43 -4.46 13.61 -3.66
C LEU A 43 -5.69 12.76 -3.40
N PHE A 44 -6.65 12.81 -4.33
CA PHE A 44 -7.93 12.12 -4.22
C PHE A 44 -7.79 10.63 -3.85
N PHE A 45 -6.97 9.88 -4.60
CA PHE A 45 -6.86 8.44 -4.38
C PHE A 45 -6.23 8.07 -3.05
N ALA A 46 -5.18 8.81 -2.63
CA ALA A 46 -4.49 8.57 -1.38
C ALA A 46 -5.38 8.94 -0.17
N SER A 47 -6.00 10.13 -0.18
CA SER A 47 -6.88 10.56 0.90
C SER A 47 -8.15 9.71 1.01
N TYR A 48 -8.70 9.25 -0.13
CA TYR A 48 -9.80 8.29 -0.13
C TYR A 48 -9.40 6.97 0.53
N GLY A 49 -8.24 6.41 0.15
CA GLY A 49 -7.72 5.19 0.76
C GLY A 49 -7.58 5.34 2.27
N THR A 50 -6.89 6.41 2.72
CA THR A 50 -6.71 6.69 4.15
C THR A 50 -8.04 6.84 4.89
N PHE A 51 -9.03 7.50 4.29
CA PHE A 51 -10.34 7.66 4.90
C PHE A 51 -11.07 6.33 5.06
N MET A 52 -11.06 5.48 4.03
CA MET A 52 -11.67 4.14 4.09
C MET A 52 -10.98 3.24 5.12
N HIS A 53 -9.65 3.23 5.20
CA HIS A 53 -8.91 2.48 6.23
C HIS A 53 -9.36 2.89 7.64
N LYS A 54 -9.50 4.20 7.90
CA LYS A 54 -9.98 4.70 9.21
C LYS A 54 -11.41 4.26 9.55
N LEU A 55 -12.28 4.16 8.56
CA LEU A 55 -13.65 3.67 8.80
C LEU A 55 -13.67 2.16 9.05
N ILE A 56 -12.85 1.39 8.31
CA ILE A 56 -12.73 -0.06 8.53
C ILE A 56 -12.05 -0.32 9.90
N GLU A 57 -11.02 0.43 10.27
CA GLU A 57 -10.40 0.39 11.59
C GLU A 57 -11.44 0.63 12.69
N ALA A 58 -12.27 1.69 12.57
CA ALA A 58 -13.30 2.04 13.55
C ALA A 58 -14.37 0.94 13.69
N TYR A 59 -14.67 0.19 12.63
CA TYR A 59 -15.55 -0.97 12.70
C TYR A 59 -15.06 -2.00 13.73
N TYR A 60 -13.75 -2.28 13.72
CA TYR A 60 -13.15 -3.29 14.60
C TYR A 60 -12.76 -2.77 15.97
N THR A 61 -12.27 -1.54 16.06
CA THR A 61 -11.72 -0.98 17.32
C THR A 61 -12.75 -0.25 18.15
N GLU A 62 -13.75 0.39 17.52
CA GLU A 62 -14.77 1.18 18.20
C GLU A 62 -16.15 0.45 18.20
N GLY A 63 -16.27 -0.68 17.50
CA GLY A 63 -17.52 -1.44 17.38
C GLY A 63 -18.62 -0.69 16.63
N LYS A 64 -18.26 0.24 15.73
CA LYS A 64 -19.22 1.02 14.96
C LYS A 64 -20.07 0.13 14.06
N THR A 65 -21.36 0.40 14.06
CA THR A 65 -22.31 -0.25 13.17
C THR A 65 -22.14 0.23 11.73
N SER A 66 -22.62 -0.56 10.77
CA SER A 66 -22.70 -0.19 9.36
C SER A 66 -23.41 1.17 9.15
N GLY A 67 -24.49 1.45 9.90
CA GLY A 67 -25.22 2.73 9.85
C GLY A 67 -24.34 3.90 10.25
N GLU A 68 -23.69 3.84 11.42
CA GLU A 68 -22.80 4.89 11.91
C GLU A 68 -21.61 5.14 10.99
N LEU A 69 -21.05 4.08 10.37
CA LEU A 69 -20.00 4.21 9.37
C LEU A 69 -20.48 4.92 8.11
N CYS A 70 -21.70 4.58 7.63
CA CYS A 70 -22.31 5.24 6.49
C CYS A 70 -22.58 6.73 6.78
N ASP A 71 -23.10 7.08 7.95
CA ASP A 71 -23.35 8.46 8.36
C ASP A 71 -22.02 9.25 8.44
N THR A 72 -20.98 8.66 9.04
CA THR A 72 -19.65 9.25 9.08
C THR A 72 -19.09 9.44 7.67
N TYR A 73 -19.24 8.44 6.80
CA TYR A 73 -18.78 8.50 5.42
C TYR A 73 -19.43 9.67 4.66
N LEU A 74 -20.75 9.81 4.75
CA LEU A 74 -21.51 10.86 4.05
C LEU A 74 -21.18 12.26 4.58
N SER A 75 -21.10 12.42 5.90
CA SER A 75 -20.86 13.72 6.54
C SER A 75 -19.41 14.22 6.41
N GLU A 76 -18.42 13.29 6.46
CA GLU A 76 -17.02 13.64 6.50
C GLU A 76 -16.30 13.52 5.12
N PHE A 77 -16.94 12.90 4.11
CA PHE A 77 -16.27 12.58 2.83
C PHE A 77 -15.59 13.80 2.20
N LYS A 78 -16.32 14.92 2.05
CA LYS A 78 -15.79 16.14 1.44
C LYS A 78 -14.64 16.77 2.22
N LYS A 79 -14.60 16.55 3.52
CA LYS A 79 -13.57 17.09 4.41
C LYS A 79 -12.33 16.21 4.45
N ARG A 80 -12.53 14.89 4.37
CA ARG A 80 -11.45 13.89 4.50
C ARG A 80 -10.81 13.51 3.17
N VAL A 81 -11.58 13.54 2.08
CA VAL A 81 -11.09 13.16 0.75
C VAL A 81 -10.67 14.43 0.00
N ALA A 82 -9.40 14.76 0.10
CA ALA A 82 -8.80 15.93 -0.54
C ALA A 82 -8.47 15.67 -2.01
N GLY A 83 -8.21 16.75 -2.75
CA GLY A 83 -7.88 16.69 -4.17
C GLY A 83 -9.09 16.43 -5.07
N HIS A 84 -8.82 16.20 -6.36
CA HIS A 84 -9.86 16.02 -7.36
C HIS A 84 -9.71 14.67 -8.06
N ALA A 85 -10.81 13.94 -8.18
CA ALA A 85 -10.85 12.76 -9.04
C ALA A 85 -10.62 13.18 -10.51
N PRO A 86 -10.03 12.31 -11.34
CA PRO A 86 -9.76 12.60 -12.76
C PRO A 86 -11.00 13.07 -13.56
N ASN A 87 -12.17 12.55 -13.21
CA ASN A 87 -13.46 12.94 -13.79
C ASN A 87 -14.63 12.52 -12.89
N LYS A 88 -15.84 12.99 -13.24
CA LYS A 88 -17.08 12.69 -12.48
C LYS A 88 -17.38 11.20 -12.38
N LYS A 89 -17.11 10.41 -13.42
CA LYS A 89 -17.35 8.96 -13.43
C LYS A 89 -16.47 8.23 -12.40
N ILE A 90 -15.18 8.58 -12.35
CA ILE A 90 -14.26 8.03 -11.34
C ILE A 90 -14.68 8.46 -9.94
N PHE A 91 -15.00 9.73 -9.75
CA PHE A 91 -15.50 10.22 -8.46
C PHE A 91 -16.72 9.42 -8.00
N SER A 92 -17.76 9.33 -8.85
CA SER A 92 -19.00 8.61 -8.53
C SER A 92 -18.73 7.13 -8.23
N ASN A 93 -17.87 6.48 -9.00
CA ASN A 93 -17.49 5.08 -8.77
C ASN A 93 -16.84 4.88 -7.38
N TYR A 94 -15.85 5.73 -7.03
CA TYR A 94 -15.18 5.64 -5.73
C TYR A 94 -16.16 5.92 -4.58
N PHE A 95 -16.95 6.99 -4.70
CA PHE A 95 -17.93 7.36 -3.69
C PHE A 95 -18.97 6.26 -3.47
N THR A 96 -19.58 5.77 -4.55
CA THR A 96 -20.64 4.75 -4.45
C THR A 96 -20.06 3.42 -3.96
N SER A 97 -18.90 2.98 -4.46
CA SER A 97 -18.29 1.71 -4.03
C SER A 97 -17.93 1.72 -2.55
N GLY A 98 -17.35 2.82 -2.04
CA GLY A 98 -17.03 2.93 -0.62
C GLY A 98 -18.27 2.92 0.27
N PHE A 99 -19.30 3.68 -0.11
CA PHE A 99 -20.58 3.68 0.61
C PHE A 99 -21.22 2.28 0.63
N GLN A 100 -21.28 1.60 -0.51
CA GLN A 100 -21.87 0.26 -0.60
C GLN A 100 -21.05 -0.78 0.19
N TYR A 101 -19.72 -0.66 0.22
CA TYR A 101 -18.90 -1.51 1.06
C TYR A 101 -19.23 -1.33 2.54
N LEU A 102 -19.30 -0.10 3.04
CA LEU A 102 -19.60 0.19 4.46
C LEU A 102 -21.04 -0.21 4.83
N LYS A 103 -21.99 -0.04 3.91
CA LYS A 103 -23.36 -0.49 4.10
C LYS A 103 -23.48 -2.00 4.29
N ASN A 104 -22.60 -2.76 3.63
CA ASN A 104 -22.58 -4.23 3.65
C ASN A 104 -21.31 -4.78 4.34
N ILE A 105 -20.71 -4.00 5.22
CA ILE A 105 -19.51 -4.45 5.94
C ILE A 105 -19.87 -5.60 6.89
N HIS A 106 -19.06 -6.64 6.84
CA HIS A 106 -19.16 -7.79 7.74
C HIS A 106 -17.78 -8.07 8.35
N PRO A 107 -17.72 -8.66 9.56
CA PRO A 107 -16.45 -9.07 10.14
C PRO A 107 -15.77 -10.11 9.26
N PHE A 108 -14.44 -10.06 9.23
CA PHE A 108 -13.67 -11.15 8.65
C PHE A 108 -13.93 -12.46 9.41
N PRO A 109 -13.74 -13.63 8.78
CA PRO A 109 -14.02 -14.91 9.43
C PRO A 109 -13.00 -15.28 10.52
N TYR A 110 -12.14 -14.36 10.90
CA TYR A 110 -11.04 -14.53 11.85
C TYR A 110 -11.30 -13.74 13.14
N ARG A 111 -10.93 -14.31 14.28
CA ARG A 111 -10.88 -13.58 15.53
C ARG A 111 -9.75 -12.55 15.49
N PRO A 112 -10.01 -11.26 15.76
CA PRO A 112 -8.95 -10.25 15.76
C PRO A 112 -7.89 -10.55 16.82
N LEU A 113 -6.61 -10.57 16.41
CA LEU A 113 -5.45 -10.54 17.31
C LEU A 113 -4.97 -9.10 17.48
N ALA A 114 -4.93 -8.33 16.37
CA ALA A 114 -4.58 -6.92 16.38
C ALA A 114 -5.15 -6.19 15.16
N ILE A 115 -5.41 -4.89 15.31
CA ILE A 115 -5.84 -3.97 14.27
C ILE A 115 -4.78 -2.86 14.18
N GLU A 116 -4.43 -2.42 12.95
CA GLU A 116 -3.38 -1.43 12.69
C GLU A 116 -2.07 -1.75 13.44
N LYS A 117 -1.71 -3.05 13.42
CA LYS A 117 -0.54 -3.54 14.15
C LYS A 117 0.75 -3.00 13.54
N LYS A 118 1.51 -2.28 14.34
CA LYS A 118 2.86 -1.83 13.95
C LYS A 118 3.77 -3.04 13.72
N VAL A 119 4.49 -3.02 12.61
CA VAL A 119 5.50 -3.99 12.21
C VAL A 119 6.85 -3.30 12.22
N GLU A 120 7.77 -3.77 13.04
CA GLU A 120 9.16 -3.29 13.08
C GLU A 120 10.11 -4.48 13.13
N PHE A 121 11.12 -4.45 12.27
CA PHE A 121 12.19 -5.44 12.30
C PHE A 121 13.46 -4.89 11.63
N HIS A 122 14.55 -5.61 11.79
CA HIS A 122 15.77 -5.41 11.01
C HIS A 122 16.03 -6.67 10.17
N LEU A 123 16.31 -6.49 8.89
CA LEU A 123 16.73 -7.54 7.99
C LEU A 123 18.10 -7.16 7.40
N GLU A 124 19.13 -7.94 7.70
CA GLU A 124 20.50 -7.66 7.27
C GLU A 124 20.95 -6.21 7.58
N GLY A 125 20.59 -5.72 8.77
CA GLY A 125 20.87 -4.35 9.20
C GLY A 125 19.92 -3.28 8.66
N ILE A 126 19.03 -3.62 7.74
CA ILE A 126 18.03 -2.70 7.18
C ILE A 126 16.85 -2.54 8.12
N PRO A 127 16.61 -1.35 8.71
CA PRO A 127 15.44 -1.12 9.56
C PRO A 127 14.17 -0.99 8.69
N PHE A 128 13.13 -1.72 9.06
CA PHE A 128 11.85 -1.73 8.35
C PHE A 128 10.69 -1.38 9.27
N LEU A 129 9.73 -0.61 8.75
CA LEU A 129 8.50 -0.19 9.41
C LEU A 129 7.30 -0.41 8.49
N GLY A 130 6.23 -0.95 9.05
CA GLY A 130 4.94 -1.09 8.37
C GLY A 130 3.78 -1.20 9.35
N TYR A 131 2.59 -1.42 8.82
CA TYR A 131 1.39 -1.65 9.61
C TYR A 131 0.56 -2.75 8.96
N ILE A 132 0.11 -3.72 9.76
CA ILE A 132 -0.86 -4.73 9.36
C ILE A 132 -2.24 -4.19 9.70
N ASP A 133 -3.10 -4.01 8.70
CA ASP A 133 -4.44 -3.46 8.90
C ASP A 133 -5.27 -4.36 9.85
N PHE A 134 -5.20 -5.68 9.63
CA PHE A 134 -5.88 -6.65 10.47
C PHE A 134 -5.03 -7.93 10.58
N LEU A 135 -4.71 -8.31 11.80
CA LEU A 135 -4.12 -9.61 12.13
C LEU A 135 -5.17 -10.47 12.80
N GLY A 136 -5.48 -11.62 12.25
CA GLY A 136 -6.52 -12.51 12.74
C GLY A 136 -6.05 -13.91 13.04
N GLU A 137 -6.89 -14.66 13.76
CA GLU A 137 -6.65 -16.06 14.09
C GLU A 137 -7.94 -16.88 13.91
N GLN A 138 -7.81 -18.09 13.38
CA GLN A 138 -8.88 -19.07 13.32
C GLN A 138 -8.30 -20.47 13.52
N ASN A 139 -8.81 -21.22 14.49
CA ASN A 139 -8.39 -22.59 14.83
C ASN A 139 -6.86 -22.75 15.07
N GLY A 140 -6.24 -21.68 15.57
CA GLY A 140 -4.81 -21.68 15.77
C GLY A 140 -4.00 -21.13 14.59
N ASP A 141 -4.57 -20.97 13.41
CA ASP A 141 -3.92 -20.40 12.23
C ASP A 141 -3.95 -18.86 12.25
N ILE A 142 -2.88 -18.23 11.77
CA ILE A 142 -2.74 -16.77 11.70
C ILE A 142 -2.98 -16.28 10.28
N PHE A 143 -3.72 -15.17 10.16
CA PHE A 143 -4.07 -14.52 8.88
C PHE A 143 -3.66 -13.05 8.91
N VAL A 144 -2.94 -12.62 7.88
CA VAL A 144 -2.57 -11.22 7.68
C VAL A 144 -3.48 -10.64 6.61
N VAL A 145 -4.28 -9.63 6.96
CA VAL A 145 -5.22 -8.99 6.02
C VAL A 145 -4.81 -7.54 5.80
N ASP A 146 -4.80 -7.13 4.55
CA ASP A 146 -4.55 -5.76 4.12
C ASP A 146 -5.72 -5.23 3.28
N ASN A 147 -6.17 -4.02 3.59
CA ASN A 147 -7.30 -3.36 2.93
C ASN A 147 -6.82 -2.62 1.67
N LYS A 148 -7.41 -2.91 0.52
CA LYS A 148 -7.02 -2.28 -0.75
C LYS A 148 -8.16 -1.52 -1.40
N SER A 149 -7.89 -0.25 -1.75
CA SER A 149 -8.76 0.53 -2.64
C SER A 149 -8.61 0.12 -4.12
N ARG A 150 -7.59 -0.67 -4.44
CA ARG A 150 -7.36 -1.21 -5.77
C ARG A 150 -8.18 -2.47 -5.98
N ASN A 151 -8.69 -2.65 -7.19
CA ASN A 151 -9.39 -3.88 -7.58
C ASN A 151 -8.37 -4.94 -7.99
N LEU A 152 -7.78 -5.61 -7.01
CA LEU A 152 -6.98 -6.80 -7.29
C LEU A 152 -7.86 -7.92 -7.79
N LYS A 153 -7.27 -8.87 -8.49
CA LYS A 153 -7.95 -10.08 -8.96
C LYS A 153 -7.32 -11.30 -8.33
N PRO A 154 -8.10 -12.34 -8.05
CA PRO A 154 -7.56 -13.60 -7.56
C PRO A 154 -6.58 -14.19 -8.58
N ARG A 155 -5.69 -15.04 -8.09
CA ARG A 155 -4.76 -15.79 -8.92
C ARG A 155 -5.50 -16.61 -9.98
N THR A 156 -4.94 -16.62 -11.18
CA THR A 156 -5.50 -17.39 -12.27
C THR A 156 -5.19 -18.89 -12.08
N LYS A 157 -6.03 -19.75 -12.66
CA LYS A 157 -5.80 -21.22 -12.62
C LYS A 157 -4.90 -21.70 -13.77
N ARG A 158 -4.09 -20.83 -14.38
CA ARG A 158 -3.20 -21.17 -15.49
C ARG A 158 -1.88 -21.71 -14.97
N SER A 159 -1.28 -22.64 -15.72
CA SER A 159 0.04 -23.20 -15.40
C SER A 159 1.18 -22.19 -15.53
N THR A 160 1.02 -21.19 -16.39
CA THR A 160 1.98 -20.10 -16.57
C THR A 160 1.41 -18.82 -15.95
N PRO A 161 2.16 -18.11 -15.08
CA PRO A 161 1.73 -16.85 -14.50
C PRO A 161 1.30 -15.85 -15.56
N THR A 162 0.22 -15.14 -15.27
CA THR A 162 -0.31 -14.05 -16.11
C THR A 162 0.06 -12.70 -15.50
N LYS A 163 -0.13 -11.62 -16.25
CA LYS A 163 0.03 -10.25 -15.70
C LYS A 163 -0.82 -9.99 -14.45
N THR A 164 -1.96 -10.68 -14.36
CA THR A 164 -2.81 -10.62 -13.15
C THR A 164 -2.12 -11.29 -11.96
N ASP A 165 -1.48 -12.42 -12.18
CA ASP A 165 -0.75 -13.14 -11.14
C ASP A 165 0.50 -12.36 -10.72
N GLU A 166 1.24 -11.79 -11.67
CA GLU A 166 2.39 -10.93 -11.41
C GLU A 166 2.00 -9.66 -10.62
N GLU A 167 0.84 -9.07 -10.95
CA GLU A 167 0.31 -7.94 -10.19
C GLU A 167 0.01 -8.36 -8.74
N LEU A 168 -0.69 -9.48 -8.54
CA LEU A 168 -1.01 -9.99 -7.20
C LEU A 168 0.27 -10.30 -6.42
N ASP A 169 1.24 -10.97 -7.03
CA ASP A 169 2.54 -11.28 -6.42
C ASP A 169 3.28 -10.02 -5.97
N SER A 170 3.22 -8.96 -6.78
CA SER A 170 3.84 -7.68 -6.42
C SER A 170 3.24 -7.07 -5.15
N TYR A 171 1.95 -7.26 -4.89
CA TYR A 171 1.30 -6.81 -3.64
C TYR A 171 1.55 -7.75 -2.48
N LEU A 172 1.66 -9.06 -2.72
CA LEU A 172 1.95 -10.06 -1.69
C LEU A 172 3.33 -9.84 -1.03
N VAL A 173 4.31 -9.28 -1.74
CA VAL A 173 5.61 -8.90 -1.15
C VAL A 173 5.42 -8.07 0.12
N GLN A 174 4.48 -7.13 0.15
CA GLN A 174 4.17 -6.34 1.34
C GLN A 174 3.80 -7.23 2.53
N LEU A 175 2.89 -8.18 2.32
CA LEU A 175 2.38 -9.05 3.38
C LEU A 175 3.42 -10.09 3.80
N TYR A 176 4.25 -10.56 2.88
CA TYR A 176 5.40 -11.42 3.23
C TYR A 176 6.41 -10.68 4.11
N LEU A 177 6.71 -9.41 3.83
CA LEU A 177 7.59 -8.61 4.70
C LEU A 177 6.95 -8.40 6.09
N TYR A 178 5.64 -8.16 6.16
CA TYR A 178 4.93 -8.06 7.43
C TYR A 178 4.95 -9.37 8.22
N SER A 179 4.99 -10.50 7.53
CA SER A 179 5.06 -11.84 8.14
C SER A 179 6.36 -12.07 8.92
N ILE A 180 7.42 -11.30 8.68
CA ILE A 180 8.67 -11.35 9.47
C ILE A 180 8.36 -11.01 10.94
N SER A 181 7.62 -9.94 11.19
CA SER A 181 7.22 -9.56 12.55
C SER A 181 6.24 -10.56 13.17
N VAL A 182 5.37 -11.15 12.36
CA VAL A 182 4.45 -12.22 12.83
C VAL A 182 5.25 -13.45 13.26
N GLU A 183 6.23 -13.89 12.45
CA GLU A 183 7.10 -15.01 12.80
C GLU A 183 7.90 -14.74 14.10
N GLN A 184 8.44 -13.54 14.25
CA GLN A 184 9.18 -13.14 15.44
C GLN A 184 8.34 -13.15 16.71
N GLU A 185 7.07 -12.72 16.62
CA GLU A 185 6.20 -12.59 17.78
C GLU A 185 5.48 -13.91 18.14
N TYR A 186 5.04 -14.66 17.13
CA TYR A 186 4.21 -15.86 17.32
C TYR A 186 4.98 -17.17 17.12
N GLY A 187 6.26 -17.12 16.72
CA GLY A 187 7.10 -18.29 16.46
C GLY A 187 6.67 -19.15 15.27
N ARG A 188 5.80 -18.61 14.40
CA ARG A 188 5.26 -19.30 13.21
C ARG A 188 4.84 -18.32 12.12
N HIS A 189 4.81 -18.81 10.89
CA HIS A 189 4.30 -18.04 9.75
C HIS A 189 2.77 -17.93 9.79
N PRO A 190 2.19 -16.90 9.14
CA PRO A 190 0.78 -16.90 8.78
C PRO A 190 0.42 -18.13 7.93
N SER A 191 -0.79 -18.62 8.05
CA SER A 191 -1.31 -19.68 7.16
C SER A 191 -1.74 -19.11 5.82
N ALA A 192 -2.24 -17.87 5.80
CA ALA A 192 -2.57 -17.16 4.57
C ALA A 192 -2.35 -15.65 4.67
N LEU A 193 -2.19 -15.03 3.49
CA LEU A 193 -2.07 -13.61 3.26
C LEU A 193 -3.29 -13.15 2.48
N CYS A 194 -3.99 -12.12 2.98
CA CYS A 194 -5.31 -11.78 2.49
C CYS A 194 -5.40 -10.32 2.05
N PHE A 195 -6.18 -10.06 1.00
CA PHE A 195 -6.56 -8.72 0.58
C PHE A 195 -8.06 -8.52 0.66
N ASN A 196 -8.47 -7.49 1.40
CA ASN A 196 -9.83 -7.00 1.40
C ASN A 196 -9.96 -5.85 0.39
N CYS A 197 -10.52 -6.13 -0.78
CA CYS A 197 -10.68 -5.15 -1.85
C CYS A 197 -12.01 -4.39 -1.69
N PHE A 198 -12.04 -3.34 -0.88
CA PHE A 198 -13.30 -2.66 -0.49
C PHE A 198 -14.00 -1.85 -1.61
N ARG A 199 -13.39 -1.67 -2.78
CA ARG A 199 -14.06 -1.04 -3.93
C ARG A 199 -14.79 -2.01 -4.86
N SER A 200 -14.37 -3.25 -4.89
CA SER A 200 -15.10 -4.34 -5.52
C SER A 200 -15.13 -5.44 -4.47
N PRO A 201 -16.24 -5.63 -3.74
CA PRO A 201 -16.27 -6.46 -2.54
C PRO A 201 -15.77 -7.87 -2.84
N LEU A 202 -14.46 -8.00 -2.79
CA LEU A 202 -13.72 -9.21 -3.08
C LEU A 202 -12.70 -9.42 -1.97
N PHE A 203 -12.73 -10.59 -1.37
CA PHE A 203 -11.73 -11.05 -0.43
C PHE A 203 -10.86 -12.08 -1.14
N ILE A 204 -9.55 -11.82 -1.18
CA ILE A 204 -8.55 -12.71 -1.78
C ILE A 204 -7.76 -13.31 -0.64
N GLU A 205 -7.65 -14.63 -0.60
CA GLU A 205 -6.86 -15.38 0.35
C GLU A 205 -5.83 -16.22 -0.42
N GLU A 206 -4.55 -15.98 -0.15
CA GLU A 206 -3.43 -16.70 -0.75
C GLU A 206 -2.70 -17.51 0.32
N PRO A 207 -2.56 -18.82 0.17
CA PRO A 207 -1.80 -19.64 1.09
C PRO A 207 -0.36 -19.12 1.23
N PHE A 208 0.18 -19.16 2.44
CA PHE A 208 1.55 -18.72 2.68
C PHE A 208 2.57 -19.63 1.98
N SER A 209 3.48 -19.02 1.23
CA SER A 209 4.57 -19.70 0.53
C SER A 209 5.91 -19.35 1.18
N LYS A 210 6.61 -20.37 1.69
CA LYS A 210 7.96 -20.18 2.25
C LYS A 210 8.95 -19.69 1.20
N GLU A 211 8.79 -20.12 -0.04
CA GLU A 211 9.64 -19.68 -1.15
C GLU A 211 9.41 -18.21 -1.48
N ALA A 212 8.16 -17.78 -1.64
CA ALA A 212 7.82 -16.38 -1.89
C ALA A 212 8.22 -15.47 -0.70
N TYR A 213 8.13 -15.99 0.52
CA TYR A 213 8.61 -15.30 1.72
C TYR A 213 10.13 -15.04 1.68
N LYS A 214 10.91 -16.08 1.32
CA LYS A 214 12.36 -15.95 1.13
C LYS A 214 12.68 -14.92 0.04
N GLN A 215 12.04 -15.05 -1.12
CA GLN A 215 12.20 -14.11 -2.24
C GLN A 215 11.84 -12.66 -1.88
N SER A 216 10.83 -12.46 -1.03
CA SER A 216 10.45 -11.13 -0.55
C SER A 216 11.50 -10.50 0.36
N LYS A 217 12.18 -11.29 1.19
CA LYS A 217 13.32 -10.81 1.99
C LYS A 217 14.50 -10.42 1.09
N GLU A 218 14.85 -11.26 0.14
CA GLU A 218 15.90 -10.97 -0.84
C GLU A 218 15.56 -9.74 -1.71
N TRP A 219 14.28 -9.58 -2.06
CA TRP A 219 13.80 -8.40 -2.77
C TRP A 219 14.01 -7.11 -1.97
N LEU A 220 13.72 -7.12 -0.65
CA LEU A 220 13.94 -5.95 0.21
C LEU A 220 15.41 -5.52 0.20
N VAL A 221 16.33 -6.45 0.45
CA VAL A 221 17.77 -6.18 0.49
C VAL A 221 18.25 -5.62 -0.85
N ARG A 222 17.96 -6.34 -1.94
CA ARG A 222 18.33 -5.92 -3.29
C ARG A 222 17.77 -4.54 -3.65
N LYS A 223 16.51 -4.23 -3.29
CA LYS A 223 15.91 -2.93 -3.61
C LYS A 223 16.49 -1.79 -2.79
N VAL A 224 16.86 -2.02 -1.56
CA VAL A 224 17.55 -1.02 -0.75
C VAL A 224 18.94 -0.73 -1.33
N ASP A 225 19.67 -1.74 -1.74
CA ASP A 225 20.98 -1.56 -2.40
C ASP A 225 20.86 -0.80 -3.72
N GLU A 226 19.91 -1.21 -4.58
CA GLU A 226 19.61 -0.53 -5.85
C GLU A 226 19.31 0.96 -5.65
N ILE A 227 18.53 1.31 -4.63
CA ILE A 227 18.17 2.70 -4.35
C ILE A 227 19.37 3.45 -3.74
N ALA A 228 20.18 2.79 -2.91
CA ALA A 228 21.34 3.41 -2.28
C ALA A 228 22.44 3.77 -3.29
N GLU A 229 22.58 2.97 -4.34
CA GLU A 229 23.55 3.19 -5.43
C GLU A 229 23.05 4.18 -6.51
N GLU A 230 21.76 4.59 -6.45
CA GLU A 230 21.18 5.50 -7.44
C GLU A 230 21.72 6.92 -7.30
N THR A 231 22.23 7.48 -8.40
CA THR A 231 22.81 8.84 -8.48
C THR A 231 22.04 9.78 -9.40
N ASP A 232 21.23 9.22 -10.32
CA ASP A 232 20.53 9.98 -11.37
C ASP A 232 19.03 9.72 -11.32
N PHE A 233 18.36 10.17 -10.27
CA PHE A 233 16.93 9.96 -9.99
C PHE A 233 16.00 10.43 -11.12
N ARG A 234 16.05 9.75 -12.27
CA ARG A 234 15.26 10.13 -13.46
C ARG A 234 13.74 9.97 -13.26
N PRO A 235 12.94 10.89 -13.78
CA PRO A 235 11.50 10.80 -13.69
C PRO A 235 10.94 9.71 -14.60
N ASN A 236 9.95 8.98 -14.09
CA ASN A 236 9.07 8.16 -14.91
C ASN A 236 7.87 9.00 -15.35
N MET A 237 7.91 9.50 -16.60
CA MET A 237 6.91 10.44 -17.13
C MET A 237 5.70 9.74 -17.71
N GLU A 238 4.86 9.13 -16.88
CA GLU A 238 3.56 8.59 -17.26
C GLU A 238 2.47 9.64 -16.96
N TYR A 239 1.73 10.09 -18.01
CA TYR A 239 0.74 11.15 -17.92
C TYR A 239 -0.25 10.99 -16.76
N PHE A 240 -0.89 9.81 -16.65
CA PHE A 240 -1.89 9.57 -15.62
C PHE A 240 -1.30 9.59 -14.21
N LYS A 241 -0.15 8.95 -14.04
CA LYS A 241 0.56 8.95 -12.75
C LYS A 241 1.02 10.35 -12.37
N CYS A 242 1.65 11.07 -13.28
CA CYS A 242 2.11 12.43 -13.03
C CYS A 242 0.95 13.35 -12.65
N ARG A 243 -0.19 13.23 -13.36
CA ARG A 243 -1.33 14.14 -13.16
C ARG A 243 -2.21 13.81 -11.96
N HIS A 244 -2.37 12.54 -11.62
CA HIS A 244 -3.41 12.11 -10.67
C HIS A 244 -2.87 11.36 -9.44
N LEU A 245 -1.63 10.85 -9.51
CA LEU A 245 -1.04 10.01 -8.46
C LEU A 245 0.26 10.56 -7.88
N CYS A 246 0.82 11.64 -8.45
CA CYS A 246 2.06 12.23 -7.97
C CYS A 246 1.76 13.43 -7.08
N GLU A 247 2.12 13.36 -5.81
CA GLU A 247 1.97 14.44 -4.83
C GLU A 247 3.03 15.54 -4.97
N MET A 248 4.11 15.29 -5.75
CA MET A 248 5.24 16.20 -5.93
C MET A 248 5.13 17.11 -7.17
N GLN A 249 3.95 17.22 -7.78
CA GLN A 249 3.74 17.97 -9.03
C GLN A 249 4.27 19.41 -8.95
N ASP A 250 4.07 20.08 -7.82
CA ASP A 250 4.40 21.49 -7.64
C ASP A 250 5.90 21.76 -7.53
N TYR A 251 6.70 20.69 -7.30
CA TYR A 251 8.16 20.73 -7.21
C TYR A 251 8.86 20.06 -8.38
N CYS A 252 8.08 19.39 -9.27
CA CYS A 252 8.63 18.56 -10.33
C CYS A 252 8.90 19.41 -11.59
N GLU A 253 10.15 19.68 -11.90
CA GLU A 253 10.56 20.40 -13.11
C GLU A 253 10.15 19.70 -14.41
N TYR A 254 9.94 18.35 -14.37
CA TYR A 254 9.50 17.56 -15.52
C TYR A 254 7.97 17.51 -15.65
N TYR A 255 7.20 18.05 -14.70
CA TYR A 255 5.74 17.93 -14.73
C TYR A 255 5.12 18.51 -16.01
N ALA A 256 5.56 19.70 -16.43
CA ALA A 256 5.06 20.34 -17.66
C ALA A 256 5.35 19.51 -18.91
N LEU A 257 6.48 18.79 -18.96
CA LEU A 257 6.84 17.90 -20.05
C LEU A 257 5.95 16.65 -20.06
N SER A 258 5.62 16.09 -18.90
CA SER A 258 4.75 14.92 -18.79
C SER A 258 3.33 15.17 -19.30
N GLN A 259 2.87 16.45 -19.34
CA GLN A 259 1.55 16.83 -19.82
C GLN A 259 1.48 16.98 -21.34
N LYS A 260 2.59 17.01 -22.04
CA LYS A 260 2.66 17.14 -23.53
C LYS A 260 2.58 15.79 -24.26
N LYS A 261 2.80 14.68 -23.58
CA LYS A 261 2.68 13.34 -24.16
C LYS A 261 1.22 12.89 -24.05
N ARG A 262 0.47 13.11 -25.10
CA ARG A 262 -0.83 12.48 -25.36
C ARG A 262 -0.68 11.39 -26.41
#